data_a3f09baa91cf8c2f4c902200f888e311
#
_entry.id   a3f09baa91cf8c2f4c902200f888e311
#
_cell.length_a   1.000
_cell.length_b   1.000
_cell.length_c   1.000
_cell.angle_alpha   90.00
_cell.angle_beta   90.00
_cell.angle_gamma   90.00
#
_symmetry.space_group_name_H-M   'P 1'
#
loop_
_entity.id
_entity.type
_entity.pdbx_description
1 polymer ?
#
loop_
_entity_poly.entity_id
_entity_poly.type
_entity_poly.pdbx_seq_one_letter_code
_entity_poly.pdbx_strand_id
1 'polypeptide(L)'
;MAVLKTLKIATRQSPLALWQANFVKDQLEKFHPTLSVELVPMVTKGDVTLDSPLAKIGGKGLFVKELENALLEKRADIAVHSMKDVPMEFPEGLGLSVICKREDPRDAFVSNTYRSLDELPQGAIVGTSSLRRQCQLKQLRPDLDIRSLRGNVGTRLSKLDNGEYDAIILASAGLIRLGLAERIASFIEVEQSLPAAGQGAVGIECRVDDEEVKALLAPLSDATTTICVLAERAMNTRLQGGCQVPIGGYAIKQNGEVFLRALVGETDGSAIIRAEGKSAVENAEALGVTIAEQLLAQGADKILAKIYSA
;
A
#
# COMPACT_ATOMS: atom_id res chain seq x y z
N MET A 1 32.01 20.42 2.35
CA MET A 1 31.30 19.26 2.98
C MET A 1 31.76 18.00 2.27
N ALA A 2 32.04 16.93 2.99
CA ALA A 2 32.36 15.64 2.37
C ALA A 2 31.07 15.12 1.68
N VAL A 3 31.12 14.90 0.38
CA VAL A 3 29.98 14.35 -0.38
C VAL A 3 29.80 12.90 0.03
N LEU A 4 28.57 12.50 0.38
CA LEU A 4 28.23 11.11 0.71
C LEU A 4 28.66 10.19 -0.45
N LYS A 5 29.60 9.29 -0.18
CA LYS A 5 30.12 8.36 -1.21
C LYS A 5 29.33 7.06 -1.26
N THR A 6 28.72 6.68 -0.15
CA THR A 6 27.96 5.43 -0.03
C THR A 6 26.65 5.72 0.71
N LEU A 7 25.52 5.31 0.12
CA LEU A 7 24.19 5.40 0.72
C LEU A 7 23.68 3.99 0.98
N LYS A 8 23.12 3.74 2.17
CA LYS A 8 22.62 2.43 2.58
C LYS A 8 21.10 2.41 2.63
N ILE A 9 20.49 1.43 1.97
CA ILE A 9 19.03 1.23 1.88
C ILE A 9 18.62 0.07 2.79
N ALA A 10 17.88 0.35 3.86
CA ALA A 10 17.16 -0.65 4.61
C ALA A 10 15.98 -1.18 3.79
N THR A 11 15.85 -2.49 3.68
CA THR A 11 14.76 -3.13 2.94
C THR A 11 14.43 -4.50 3.54
N ARG A 12 13.20 -4.98 3.31
CA ARG A 12 12.81 -6.35 3.64
C ARG A 12 13.41 -7.33 2.62
N GLN A 13 13.46 -8.62 2.99
CA GLN A 13 14.02 -9.66 2.14
C GLN A 13 13.03 -10.27 1.13
N SER A 14 11.76 -9.82 1.12
CA SER A 14 10.79 -10.32 0.15
C SER A 14 11.16 -9.89 -1.28
N PRO A 15 10.89 -10.72 -2.32
CA PRO A 15 11.23 -10.38 -3.70
C PRO A 15 10.75 -9.00 -4.14
N LEU A 16 9.52 -8.61 -3.75
CA LEU A 16 8.98 -7.30 -4.10
C LEU A 16 9.70 -6.15 -3.38
N ALA A 17 10.05 -6.32 -2.10
CA ALA A 17 10.79 -5.30 -1.37
C ALA A 17 12.21 -5.13 -1.94
N LEU A 18 12.89 -6.22 -2.28
CA LEU A 18 14.19 -6.18 -2.94
C LEU A 18 14.10 -5.51 -4.32
N TRP A 19 13.07 -5.80 -5.10
CA TRP A 19 12.83 -5.11 -6.37
C TRP A 19 12.71 -3.59 -6.17
N GLN A 20 11.91 -3.16 -5.18
CA GLN A 20 11.71 -1.74 -4.88
C GLN A 20 13.00 -1.05 -4.42
N ALA A 21 13.79 -1.72 -3.59
CA ALA A 21 15.08 -1.20 -3.14
C ALA A 21 16.10 -1.11 -4.29
N ASN A 22 16.16 -2.12 -5.17
CA ASN A 22 17.01 -2.07 -6.37
C ASN A 22 16.55 -0.97 -7.34
N PHE A 23 15.25 -0.80 -7.55
CA PHE A 23 14.72 0.32 -8.35
C PHE A 23 15.21 1.67 -7.82
N VAL A 24 15.13 1.91 -6.50
CA VAL A 24 15.62 3.15 -5.89
C VAL A 24 17.14 3.28 -6.04
N LYS A 25 17.89 2.19 -5.81
CA LYS A 25 19.34 2.14 -6.03
C LYS A 25 19.69 2.54 -7.46
N ASP A 26 19.11 1.88 -8.46
CA ASP A 26 19.41 2.12 -9.88
C ASP A 26 19.11 3.57 -10.28
N GLN A 27 18.01 4.15 -9.77
CA GLN A 27 17.69 5.56 -10.02
C GLN A 27 18.69 6.50 -9.34
N LEU A 28 19.08 6.24 -8.09
CA LEU A 28 20.06 7.07 -7.37
C LEU A 28 21.43 7.04 -8.06
N GLU A 29 21.94 5.87 -8.44
CA GLU A 29 23.22 5.73 -9.14
C GLU A 29 23.18 6.36 -10.55
N LYS A 30 21.99 6.39 -11.19
CA LYS A 30 21.80 7.10 -12.46
C LYS A 30 21.84 8.62 -12.31
N PHE A 31 21.20 9.19 -11.27
CA PHE A 31 21.20 10.63 -11.01
C PHE A 31 22.51 11.10 -10.40
N HIS A 32 23.21 10.24 -9.65
CA HIS A 32 24.43 10.53 -8.93
C HIS A 32 25.53 9.49 -9.25
N PRO A 33 26.21 9.59 -10.41
CA PRO A 33 27.12 8.53 -10.91
C PRO A 33 28.32 8.23 -10.00
N THR A 34 28.63 9.10 -9.03
CA THR A 34 29.73 8.90 -8.06
C THR A 34 29.24 8.30 -6.74
N LEU A 35 27.92 8.14 -6.57
CA LEU A 35 27.32 7.56 -5.39
C LEU A 35 27.33 6.03 -5.52
N SER A 36 27.78 5.34 -4.50
CA SER A 36 27.61 3.89 -4.35
C SER A 36 26.40 3.62 -3.47
N VAL A 37 25.52 2.72 -3.87
CA VAL A 37 24.32 2.38 -3.08
C VAL A 37 24.35 0.92 -2.65
N GLU A 38 24.28 0.69 -1.34
CA GLU A 38 24.28 -0.63 -0.72
C GLU A 38 22.92 -0.98 -0.16
N LEU A 39 22.45 -2.22 -0.37
CA LEU A 39 21.25 -2.74 0.27
C LEU A 39 21.59 -3.39 1.60
N VAL A 40 20.75 -3.12 2.60
CA VAL A 40 20.80 -3.73 3.94
C VAL A 40 19.50 -4.52 4.15
N PRO A 41 19.41 -5.77 3.67
CA PRO A 41 18.22 -6.59 3.79
C PRO A 41 17.97 -7.02 5.24
N MET A 42 16.71 -6.91 5.69
CA MET A 42 16.29 -7.23 7.06
C MET A 42 15.06 -8.15 7.05
N VAL A 43 14.94 -8.96 8.09
CA VAL A 43 13.75 -9.76 8.36
C VAL A 43 12.90 -9.00 9.39
N THR A 44 11.63 -8.75 9.05
CA THR A 44 10.70 -8.08 9.97
C THR A 44 9.84 -9.09 10.72
N LYS A 45 9.26 -8.68 11.85
CA LYS A 45 8.29 -9.50 12.59
C LYS A 45 7.12 -9.94 11.71
N GLY A 46 6.66 -9.06 10.80
CA GLY A 46 5.60 -9.36 9.86
C GLY A 46 5.98 -10.43 8.82
N ASP A 47 7.27 -10.61 8.51
CA ASP A 47 7.75 -11.67 7.61
C ASP A 47 7.77 -13.04 8.28
N VAL A 48 8.00 -13.10 9.60
CA VAL A 48 8.09 -14.35 10.37
C VAL A 48 6.73 -14.85 10.84
N THR A 49 5.80 -13.94 11.15
CA THR A 49 4.50 -14.29 11.74
C THR A 49 3.45 -14.51 10.63
N LEU A 50 3.45 -15.69 10.03
CA LEU A 50 2.54 -16.04 8.93
C LEU A 50 1.22 -16.68 9.40
N ASP A 51 1.20 -17.31 10.62
CA ASP A 51 0.12 -18.18 11.06
C ASP A 51 -1.02 -17.46 11.80
N SER A 52 -0.87 -16.18 12.14
CA SER A 52 -1.90 -15.43 12.85
C SER A 52 -2.49 -14.32 11.97
N PRO A 53 -3.81 -14.08 12.01
CA PRO A 53 -4.42 -12.95 11.30
C PRO A 53 -3.77 -11.63 11.69
N LEU A 54 -3.50 -10.73 10.71
CA LEU A 54 -2.90 -9.42 10.97
C LEU A 54 -3.65 -8.62 12.04
N ALA A 55 -4.98 -8.76 12.10
CA ALA A 55 -5.83 -8.13 13.11
C ALA A 55 -5.50 -8.59 14.55
N LYS A 56 -5.06 -9.83 14.74
CA LYS A 56 -4.75 -10.39 16.07
C LYS A 56 -3.32 -10.14 16.52
N ILE A 57 -2.39 -9.86 15.61
CA ILE A 57 -0.98 -9.63 15.96
C ILE A 57 -0.80 -8.22 16.54
N GLY A 58 -1.80 -7.36 16.40
CA GLY A 58 -1.94 -6.02 16.96
C GLY A 58 -0.62 -5.24 16.94
N GLY A 59 -0.40 -4.40 15.96
CA GLY A 59 0.80 -3.56 16.00
C GLY A 59 0.94 -2.69 14.76
N LYS A 60 0.91 -1.39 14.99
CA LYS A 60 1.42 -0.42 14.03
C LYS A 60 2.88 -0.79 13.75
N GLY A 61 3.28 -0.89 12.48
CA GLY A 61 4.69 -1.04 12.13
C GLY A 61 5.26 -2.46 12.03
N LEU A 62 4.45 -3.52 11.92
CA LEU A 62 4.92 -4.91 11.80
C LEU A 62 5.95 -5.17 10.67
N PHE A 63 5.94 -4.35 9.64
CA PHE A 63 6.79 -4.47 8.47
C PHE A 63 7.85 -3.38 8.34
N VAL A 64 7.87 -2.40 9.25
CA VAL A 64 8.74 -1.22 9.14
C VAL A 64 9.64 -1.01 10.36
N LYS A 65 9.28 -1.51 11.54
CA LYS A 65 9.97 -1.21 12.80
C LYS A 65 11.47 -1.54 12.77
N GLU A 66 11.86 -2.65 12.16
CA GLU A 66 13.27 -3.04 12.06
C GLU A 66 14.03 -2.11 11.12
N LEU A 67 13.38 -1.60 10.07
CA LEU A 67 13.94 -0.62 9.15
C LEU A 67 14.09 0.74 9.83
N GLU A 68 13.05 1.21 10.54
CA GLU A 68 13.06 2.44 11.32
C GLU A 68 14.18 2.43 12.37
N ASN A 69 14.35 1.33 13.10
CA ASN A 69 15.46 1.15 14.04
C ASN A 69 16.83 1.26 13.35
N ALA A 70 16.97 0.71 12.14
CA ALA A 70 18.21 0.81 11.40
C ALA A 70 18.53 2.25 10.96
N LEU A 71 17.50 3.07 10.66
CA LEU A 71 17.67 4.50 10.38
C LEU A 71 18.09 5.27 11.63
N LEU A 72 17.42 5.06 12.77
CA LEU A 72 17.73 5.73 14.05
C LEU A 72 19.13 5.36 14.55
N GLU A 73 19.52 4.09 14.40
CA GLU A 73 20.87 3.60 14.77
C GLU A 73 21.94 3.91 13.72
N LYS A 74 21.60 4.61 12.63
CA LYS A 74 22.51 4.97 11.53
C LYS A 74 23.17 3.76 10.84
N ARG A 75 22.54 2.60 10.90
CA ARG A 75 22.93 1.40 10.14
C ARG A 75 22.51 1.47 8.68
N ALA A 76 21.49 2.28 8.40
CA ALA A 76 21.02 2.64 7.06
C ALA A 76 20.72 4.14 6.99
N ASP A 77 20.67 4.69 5.79
CA ASP A 77 20.41 6.11 5.54
C ASP A 77 18.97 6.34 5.11
N ILE A 78 18.40 5.39 4.35
CA ILE A 78 17.01 5.41 3.89
C ILE A 78 16.37 4.05 4.08
N ALA A 79 15.03 4.03 4.14
CA ALA A 79 14.22 2.82 4.04
C ALA A 79 13.24 2.93 2.87
N VAL A 80 13.06 1.82 2.14
CA VAL A 80 12.21 1.76 0.95
C VAL A 80 10.99 0.89 1.23
N HIS A 81 9.80 1.45 0.95
CA HIS A 81 8.52 0.84 1.30
C HIS A 81 7.51 0.85 0.15
N SER A 82 6.60 -0.10 0.14
CA SER A 82 5.31 0.09 -0.52
C SER A 82 4.52 1.12 0.27
N MET A 83 4.06 2.21 -0.36
CA MET A 83 3.39 3.32 0.35
C MET A 83 2.17 2.90 1.17
N LYS A 84 1.40 1.91 0.72
CA LYS A 84 0.25 1.39 1.46
C LYS A 84 0.60 0.70 2.79
N ASP A 85 1.88 0.32 2.97
CA ASP A 85 2.38 -0.36 4.16
C ASP A 85 3.09 0.62 5.12
N VAL A 86 3.30 1.88 4.68
CA VAL A 86 3.91 2.95 5.48
C VAL A 86 2.94 3.40 6.57
N PRO A 87 3.36 3.41 7.85
CA PRO A 87 2.50 3.85 8.94
C PRO A 87 2.07 5.31 8.76
N MET A 88 0.96 5.69 9.39
CA MET A 88 0.47 7.07 9.33
C MET A 88 1.33 8.00 10.18
N GLU A 89 1.91 7.50 11.26
CA GLU A 89 2.79 8.20 12.19
C GLU A 89 4.18 7.57 12.15
N PHE A 90 5.20 8.40 12.13
CA PHE A 90 6.61 7.99 12.17
C PHE A 90 7.17 8.15 13.58
N PRO A 91 8.20 7.36 13.95
CA PRO A 91 9.02 7.64 15.14
C PRO A 91 9.63 9.05 15.07
N GLU A 92 9.86 9.66 16.23
CA GLU A 92 10.54 10.95 16.31
C GLU A 92 11.89 10.88 15.57
N GLY A 93 12.17 11.91 14.77
CA GLY A 93 13.38 12.00 13.96
C GLY A 93 13.32 11.30 12.60
N LEU A 94 12.25 10.57 12.28
CA LEU A 94 12.04 9.94 10.97
C LEU A 94 10.86 10.54 10.23
N GLY A 95 10.88 10.42 8.90
CA GLY A 95 9.76 10.88 8.08
C GLY A 95 9.85 10.42 6.63
N LEU A 96 8.72 10.52 5.95
CA LEU A 96 8.60 10.26 4.53
C LEU A 96 9.24 11.42 3.75
N SER A 97 10.31 11.13 3.02
CA SER A 97 11.06 12.13 2.25
C SER A 97 10.58 12.22 0.81
N VAL A 98 10.35 11.07 0.16
CA VAL A 98 10.02 11.01 -1.26
C VAL A 98 8.92 9.99 -1.51
N ILE A 99 8.02 10.34 -2.42
CA ILE A 99 7.06 9.42 -3.03
C ILE A 99 7.38 9.35 -4.53
N CYS A 100 7.79 8.16 -4.98
CA CYS A 100 8.12 7.91 -6.37
C CYS A 100 6.86 7.79 -7.24
N LYS A 101 7.04 7.92 -8.56
CA LYS A 101 5.97 7.76 -9.56
C LYS A 101 5.19 6.47 -9.31
N ARG A 102 3.86 6.61 -9.28
CA ARG A 102 2.91 5.53 -9.03
C ARG A 102 2.83 4.57 -10.21
N GLU A 103 2.90 3.28 -9.94
CA GLU A 103 2.54 2.20 -10.84
C GLU A 103 1.02 1.98 -10.78
N ASP A 104 0.46 1.10 -11.63
CA ASP A 104 -0.98 0.80 -11.67
C ASP A 104 -1.56 0.56 -10.25
N PRO A 105 -2.48 1.42 -9.78
CA PRO A 105 -3.04 1.34 -8.44
C PRO A 105 -4.10 0.25 -8.27
N ARG A 106 -4.61 -0.33 -9.38
CA ARG A 106 -5.72 -1.27 -9.37
C ARG A 106 -5.39 -2.57 -8.66
N ASP A 107 -6.43 -3.25 -8.23
CA ASP A 107 -6.32 -4.65 -7.84
C ASP A 107 -6.34 -5.54 -9.08
N ALA A 108 -5.57 -6.64 -9.04
CA ALA A 108 -5.52 -7.65 -10.07
C ALA A 108 -6.36 -8.85 -9.66
N PHE A 109 -7.24 -9.30 -10.53
CA PHE A 109 -7.88 -10.60 -10.48
C PHE A 109 -6.92 -11.62 -11.11
N VAL A 110 -6.55 -12.63 -10.35
CA VAL A 110 -5.62 -13.68 -10.76
C VAL A 110 -6.32 -15.03 -10.60
N SER A 111 -6.44 -15.77 -11.69
CA SER A 111 -7.02 -17.12 -11.73
C SER A 111 -6.34 -17.92 -12.83
N ASN A 112 -6.26 -19.24 -12.64
CA ASN A 112 -5.77 -20.17 -13.67
C ASN A 112 -6.89 -20.61 -14.62
N THR A 113 -8.15 -20.36 -14.27
CA THR A 113 -9.31 -20.87 -14.99
C THR A 113 -10.23 -19.77 -15.50
N TYR A 114 -10.50 -18.76 -14.67
CA TYR A 114 -11.50 -17.72 -14.92
C TYR A 114 -10.83 -16.41 -15.35
N ARG A 115 -11.50 -15.65 -16.24
CA ARG A 115 -10.94 -14.39 -16.78
C ARG A 115 -11.36 -13.16 -15.98
N SER A 116 -12.47 -13.25 -15.24
CA SER A 116 -13.00 -12.11 -14.48
C SER A 116 -13.79 -12.58 -13.24
N LEU A 117 -14.13 -11.64 -12.36
CA LEU A 117 -15.00 -11.89 -11.20
C LEU A 117 -16.38 -12.41 -11.62
N ASP A 118 -16.89 -11.96 -12.78
CA ASP A 118 -18.21 -12.30 -13.27
C ASP A 118 -18.29 -13.77 -13.77
N GLU A 119 -17.15 -14.32 -14.21
CA GLU A 119 -17.07 -15.72 -14.66
C GLU A 119 -16.97 -16.74 -13.52
N LEU A 120 -16.71 -16.27 -12.29
CA LEU A 120 -16.62 -17.16 -11.13
C LEU A 120 -17.97 -17.85 -10.85
N PRO A 121 -17.98 -19.18 -10.62
CA PRO A 121 -19.20 -19.88 -10.23
C PRO A 121 -19.71 -19.40 -8.86
N GLN A 122 -20.98 -19.69 -8.57
CA GLN A 122 -21.56 -19.41 -7.26
C GLN A 122 -20.79 -20.18 -6.17
N GLY A 123 -20.43 -19.48 -5.09
CA GLY A 123 -19.68 -20.07 -3.97
C GLY A 123 -18.19 -20.27 -4.25
N ALA A 124 -17.63 -19.71 -5.35
CA ALA A 124 -16.21 -19.79 -5.65
C ALA A 124 -15.33 -19.26 -4.51
N ILE A 125 -14.18 -19.91 -4.31
CA ILE A 125 -13.23 -19.58 -3.25
C ILE A 125 -12.27 -18.49 -3.76
N VAL A 126 -12.32 -17.29 -3.14
CA VAL A 126 -11.44 -16.17 -3.50
C VAL A 126 -10.50 -15.83 -2.36
N GLY A 127 -9.20 -15.85 -2.64
CA GLY A 127 -8.14 -15.60 -1.66
C GLY A 127 -7.81 -14.12 -1.49
N THR A 128 -8.03 -13.57 -0.29
CA THR A 128 -7.50 -12.27 0.14
C THR A 128 -7.51 -12.17 1.67
N SER A 129 -6.50 -11.49 2.26
CA SER A 129 -6.50 -11.12 3.68
C SER A 129 -6.80 -9.63 3.89
N SER A 130 -7.11 -8.89 2.82
CA SER A 130 -7.43 -7.46 2.90
C SER A 130 -8.92 -7.26 3.15
N LEU A 131 -9.26 -6.70 4.31
CA LEU A 131 -10.66 -6.38 4.65
C LEU A 131 -11.27 -5.37 3.67
N ARG A 132 -10.44 -4.44 3.15
CA ARG A 132 -10.84 -3.52 2.08
C ARG A 132 -11.31 -4.25 0.81
N ARG A 133 -10.57 -5.27 0.40
CA ARG A 133 -10.96 -6.08 -0.77
C ARG A 133 -12.17 -6.93 -0.45
N GLN A 134 -12.16 -7.57 0.71
CA GLN A 134 -13.25 -8.45 1.14
C GLN A 134 -14.60 -7.72 1.13
N CYS A 135 -14.70 -6.54 1.76
CA CYS A 135 -15.97 -5.80 1.81
C CYS A 135 -16.48 -5.42 0.42
N GLN A 136 -15.60 -4.99 -0.48
CA GLN A 136 -15.98 -4.60 -1.84
C GLN A 136 -16.36 -5.82 -2.70
N LEU A 137 -15.60 -6.92 -2.61
CA LEU A 137 -15.93 -8.17 -3.29
C LEU A 137 -17.28 -8.73 -2.80
N LYS A 138 -17.52 -8.75 -1.50
CA LYS A 138 -18.77 -9.21 -0.91
C LYS A 138 -19.96 -8.34 -1.30
N GLN A 139 -19.77 -7.03 -1.50
CA GLN A 139 -20.82 -6.17 -2.03
C GLN A 139 -21.17 -6.50 -3.49
N LEU A 140 -20.16 -6.80 -4.33
CA LEU A 140 -20.35 -7.14 -5.74
C LEU A 140 -20.89 -8.57 -5.92
N ARG A 141 -20.36 -9.52 -5.16
CA ARG A 141 -20.60 -10.95 -5.23
C ARG A 141 -20.75 -11.53 -3.81
N PRO A 142 -21.94 -11.39 -3.19
CA PRO A 142 -22.20 -11.88 -1.82
C PRO A 142 -22.04 -13.39 -1.67
N ASP A 143 -22.18 -14.11 -2.76
CA ASP A 143 -22.08 -15.57 -2.86
C ASP A 143 -20.64 -16.11 -2.69
N LEU A 144 -19.61 -15.32 -2.98
CA LEU A 144 -18.22 -15.80 -2.95
C LEU A 144 -17.77 -16.23 -1.55
N ASP A 145 -17.01 -17.32 -1.46
CA ASP A 145 -16.32 -17.76 -0.25
C ASP A 145 -14.94 -17.06 -0.16
N ILE A 146 -14.87 -15.96 0.61
CA ILE A 146 -13.64 -15.20 0.78
C ILE A 146 -12.80 -15.83 1.87
N ARG A 147 -11.61 -16.35 1.51
CA ARG A 147 -10.68 -16.98 2.43
C ARG A 147 -9.38 -16.18 2.59
N SER A 148 -8.80 -16.27 3.78
CA SER A 148 -7.53 -15.60 4.09
C SER A 148 -6.39 -16.15 3.24
N LEU A 149 -5.64 -15.25 2.58
CA LEU A 149 -4.49 -15.57 1.74
C LEU A 149 -3.26 -14.76 2.20
N ARG A 150 -2.26 -15.45 2.75
CA ARG A 150 -1.03 -14.84 3.27
C ARG A 150 0.23 -15.38 2.59
N GLY A 151 1.32 -14.65 2.80
CA GLY A 151 2.62 -14.90 2.19
C GLY A 151 3.04 -13.76 1.25
N ASN A 152 4.22 -13.85 0.66
CA ASN A 152 4.65 -12.96 -0.43
C ASN A 152 3.90 -13.29 -1.73
N VAL A 153 4.14 -12.53 -2.79
CA VAL A 153 3.43 -12.71 -4.08
C VAL A 153 3.62 -14.13 -4.62
N GLY A 154 4.85 -14.66 -4.63
CA GLY A 154 5.14 -16.02 -5.11
C GLY A 154 4.40 -17.09 -4.29
N THR A 155 4.43 -17.01 -2.96
CA THR A 155 3.70 -17.95 -2.09
C THR A 155 2.19 -17.93 -2.38
N ARG A 156 1.61 -16.75 -2.60
CA ARG A 156 0.17 -16.63 -2.90
C ARG A 156 -0.18 -17.22 -4.26
N LEU A 157 0.67 -17.01 -5.26
CA LEU A 157 0.50 -17.63 -6.58
C LEU A 157 0.62 -19.16 -6.50
N SER A 158 1.60 -19.69 -5.75
CA SER A 158 1.75 -21.13 -5.55
C SER A 158 0.50 -21.76 -4.90
N LYS A 159 -0.14 -21.08 -3.96
CA LYS A 159 -1.39 -21.55 -3.35
C LYS A 159 -2.54 -21.61 -4.36
N LEU A 160 -2.63 -20.60 -5.26
CA LEU A 160 -3.57 -20.64 -6.37
C LEU A 160 -3.26 -21.81 -7.33
N ASP A 161 -1.99 -21.99 -7.69
CA ASP A 161 -1.54 -23.05 -8.61
C ASP A 161 -1.77 -24.45 -8.05
N ASN A 162 -1.76 -24.58 -6.72
CA ASN A 162 -2.08 -25.82 -6.00
C ASN A 162 -3.60 -26.06 -5.88
N GLY A 163 -4.47 -25.17 -6.39
CA GLY A 163 -5.91 -25.32 -6.36
C GLY A 163 -6.57 -25.02 -5.01
N GLU A 164 -5.88 -24.30 -4.10
CA GLU A 164 -6.47 -23.91 -2.82
C GLU A 164 -7.54 -22.82 -2.98
N TYR A 165 -7.55 -22.12 -4.12
CA TYR A 165 -8.44 -21.01 -4.48
C TYR A 165 -8.82 -21.08 -5.96
N ASP A 166 -10.03 -20.65 -6.30
CA ASP A 166 -10.47 -20.45 -7.68
C ASP A 166 -9.88 -19.17 -8.28
N ALA A 167 -9.69 -18.16 -7.44
CA ALA A 167 -9.04 -16.90 -7.77
C ALA A 167 -8.41 -16.26 -6.54
N ILE A 168 -7.44 -15.36 -6.76
CA ILE A 168 -6.85 -14.53 -5.71
C ILE A 168 -6.80 -13.07 -6.15
N ILE A 169 -6.87 -12.15 -5.19
CA ILE A 169 -6.79 -10.72 -5.48
C ILE A 169 -5.48 -10.15 -4.96
N LEU A 170 -4.68 -9.59 -5.88
CA LEU A 170 -3.39 -8.98 -5.59
C LEU A 170 -3.37 -7.51 -6.02
N ALA A 171 -2.35 -6.74 -5.60
CA ALA A 171 -2.10 -5.42 -6.17
C ALA A 171 -1.37 -5.57 -7.51
N SER A 172 -1.89 -5.00 -8.57
CA SER A 172 -1.33 -5.07 -9.93
C SER A 172 0.13 -4.65 -9.98
N ALA A 173 0.46 -3.54 -9.30
CA ALA A 173 1.84 -3.04 -9.21
C ALA A 173 2.85 -4.09 -8.71
N GLY A 174 2.43 -4.97 -7.79
CA GLY A 174 3.30 -6.04 -7.29
C GLY A 174 3.63 -7.08 -8.34
N LEU A 175 2.63 -7.50 -9.13
CA LEU A 175 2.81 -8.45 -10.23
C LEU A 175 3.63 -7.83 -11.37
N ILE A 176 3.32 -6.60 -11.77
CA ILE A 176 4.03 -5.89 -12.84
C ILE A 176 5.52 -5.75 -12.49
N ARG A 177 5.84 -5.30 -11.28
CA ARG A 177 7.23 -5.12 -10.82
C ARG A 177 8.03 -6.42 -10.75
N LEU A 178 7.38 -7.53 -10.46
CA LEU A 178 8.00 -8.84 -10.42
C LEU A 178 8.09 -9.53 -11.81
N GLY A 179 7.65 -8.85 -12.89
CA GLY A 179 7.63 -9.43 -14.24
C GLY A 179 6.57 -10.53 -14.40
N LEU A 180 5.49 -10.48 -13.60
CA LEU A 180 4.42 -11.47 -13.56
C LEU A 180 3.09 -10.89 -14.07
N ALA A 181 3.17 -9.89 -14.95
CA ALA A 181 1.97 -9.24 -15.50
C ALA A 181 1.05 -10.20 -16.27
N GLU A 182 1.62 -11.25 -16.88
CA GLU A 182 0.89 -12.31 -17.58
C GLU A 182 -0.02 -13.14 -16.67
N ARG A 183 0.21 -13.10 -15.33
CA ARG A 183 -0.65 -13.76 -14.34
C ARG A 183 -1.93 -12.96 -14.05
N ILE A 184 -2.02 -11.71 -14.50
CA ILE A 184 -3.21 -10.87 -14.34
C ILE A 184 -4.24 -11.31 -15.38
N ALA A 185 -5.28 -12.00 -14.95
CA ALA A 185 -6.38 -12.40 -15.84
C ALA A 185 -7.23 -11.17 -16.21
N SER A 186 -7.48 -10.27 -15.23
CA SER A 186 -8.10 -8.95 -15.48
C SER A 186 -7.73 -7.97 -14.37
N PHE A 187 -7.79 -6.68 -14.69
CA PHE A 187 -7.73 -5.61 -13.70
C PHE A 187 -9.14 -5.37 -13.14
N ILE A 188 -9.22 -5.16 -11.83
CA ILE A 188 -10.47 -4.73 -11.20
C ILE A 188 -10.47 -3.20 -11.22
N GLU A 189 -11.39 -2.60 -11.96
CA GLU A 189 -11.44 -1.16 -12.12
C GLU A 189 -11.69 -0.45 -10.78
N VAL A 190 -11.17 0.77 -10.65
CA VAL A 190 -11.26 1.53 -9.39
C VAL A 190 -12.70 1.85 -8.98
N GLU A 191 -13.63 1.83 -9.93
CA GLU A 191 -15.08 1.96 -9.73
C GLU A 191 -15.67 0.73 -9.03
N GLN A 192 -15.08 -0.45 -9.25
CA GLN A 192 -15.49 -1.72 -8.63
C GLN A 192 -14.76 -1.96 -7.31
N SER A 193 -13.47 -1.63 -7.24
CA SER A 193 -12.65 -1.80 -6.04
C SER A 193 -11.68 -0.65 -5.86
N LEU A 194 -12.01 0.29 -4.95
CA LEU A 194 -11.11 1.37 -4.58
C LEU A 194 -9.82 0.81 -3.95
N PRO A 195 -8.64 1.23 -4.44
CA PRO A 195 -7.36 0.82 -3.90
C PRO A 195 -7.16 1.17 -2.42
N ALA A 196 -6.13 0.61 -1.81
CA ALA A 196 -5.63 1.12 -0.54
C ALA A 196 -4.91 2.46 -0.76
N ALA A 197 -4.93 3.36 0.22
CA ALA A 197 -4.17 4.60 0.19
C ALA A 197 -2.69 4.33 -0.11
N GLY A 198 -2.16 4.99 -1.13
CA GLY A 198 -0.79 4.81 -1.61
C GLY A 198 -0.52 3.53 -2.41
N GLN A 199 -1.52 2.69 -2.71
CA GLN A 199 -1.29 1.47 -3.49
C GLN A 199 -0.66 1.81 -4.86
N GLY A 200 0.40 1.09 -5.23
CA GLY A 200 1.16 1.30 -6.46
C GLY A 200 2.35 2.25 -6.32
N ALA A 201 2.42 3.09 -5.29
CA ALA A 201 3.55 3.98 -5.06
C ALA A 201 4.64 3.35 -4.19
N VAL A 202 5.89 3.78 -4.39
CA VAL A 202 7.04 3.51 -3.53
C VAL A 202 7.31 4.75 -2.70
N GLY A 203 7.49 4.60 -1.40
CA GLY A 203 7.88 5.66 -0.47
C GLY A 203 9.28 5.46 0.06
N ILE A 204 9.99 6.54 0.26
CA ILE A 204 11.33 6.56 0.82
C ILE A 204 11.32 7.35 2.11
N GLU A 205 11.67 6.69 3.19
CA GLU A 205 11.79 7.24 4.53
C GLU A 205 13.26 7.52 4.84
N CYS A 206 13.53 8.61 5.54
CA CYS A 206 14.85 8.94 6.06
C CYS A 206 14.75 9.74 7.36
N ARG A 207 15.90 10.09 7.95
CA ARG A 207 15.97 11.03 9.07
C ARG A 207 15.54 12.43 8.62
N VAL A 208 14.74 13.11 9.46
CA VAL A 208 14.17 14.43 9.12
C VAL A 208 15.21 15.55 9.08
N ASP A 209 16.34 15.37 9.73
CA ASP A 209 17.45 16.32 9.80
C ASP A 209 18.58 16.04 8.79
N ASP A 210 18.46 14.99 7.97
CA ASP A 210 19.49 14.58 7.01
C ASP A 210 19.31 15.28 5.65
N GLU A 211 19.68 16.56 5.60
CA GLU A 211 19.50 17.37 4.39
C GLU A 211 20.35 16.87 3.19
N GLU A 212 21.50 16.22 3.45
CA GLU A 212 22.32 15.65 2.38
C GLU A 212 21.60 14.48 1.71
N VAL A 213 21.04 13.56 2.49
CA VAL A 213 20.25 12.44 1.98
C VAL A 213 19.00 12.94 1.26
N LYS A 214 18.25 13.90 1.83
CA LYS A 214 17.07 14.48 1.17
C LYS A 214 17.39 15.10 -0.19
N ALA A 215 18.52 15.81 -0.31
CA ALA A 215 18.97 16.39 -1.56
C ALA A 215 19.27 15.31 -2.63
N LEU A 216 19.89 14.18 -2.21
CA LEU A 216 20.13 13.04 -3.11
C LEU A 216 18.83 12.39 -3.57
N LEU A 217 17.81 12.34 -2.71
CA LEU A 217 16.52 11.69 -3.01
C LEU A 217 15.58 12.56 -3.86
N ALA A 218 15.75 13.89 -3.84
CA ALA A 218 14.82 14.83 -4.48
C ALA A 218 14.48 14.51 -5.95
N PRO A 219 15.42 14.05 -6.81
CA PRO A 219 15.12 13.69 -8.21
C PRO A 219 14.15 12.51 -8.39
N LEU A 220 13.94 11.68 -7.35
CA LEU A 220 13.04 10.52 -7.40
C LEU A 220 11.58 10.90 -7.11
N SER A 221 11.35 12.13 -6.63
CA SER A 221 10.00 12.58 -6.26
C SER A 221 9.13 12.79 -7.50
N ASP A 222 7.90 12.25 -7.45
CA ASP A 222 6.86 12.54 -8.44
C ASP A 222 5.79 13.44 -7.83
N ALA A 223 5.72 14.68 -8.28
CA ALA A 223 4.83 15.69 -7.71
C ALA A 223 3.35 15.30 -7.81
N THR A 224 2.92 14.68 -8.91
CA THR A 224 1.52 14.26 -9.08
C THR A 224 1.16 13.13 -8.13
N THR A 225 2.01 12.11 -8.03
CA THR A 225 1.82 11.00 -7.09
C THR A 225 1.86 11.49 -5.65
N THR A 226 2.78 12.40 -5.32
CA THR A 226 2.91 12.95 -3.98
C THR A 226 1.63 13.65 -3.53
N ILE A 227 1.10 14.56 -4.34
CA ILE A 227 -0.15 15.28 -4.05
C ILE A 227 -1.30 14.30 -3.82
N CYS A 228 -1.47 13.33 -4.73
CA CYS A 228 -2.55 12.34 -4.61
C CYS A 228 -2.42 11.48 -3.35
N VAL A 229 -1.21 10.96 -3.10
CA VAL A 229 -0.97 10.08 -1.94
C VAL A 229 -1.08 10.84 -0.63
N LEU A 230 -0.71 12.13 -0.56
CA LEU A 230 -0.90 12.95 0.63
C LEU A 230 -2.39 13.14 0.95
N ALA A 231 -3.25 13.38 -0.05
CA ALA A 231 -4.71 13.42 0.15
C ALA A 231 -5.25 12.08 0.68
N GLU A 232 -4.84 10.96 0.08
CA GLU A 232 -5.23 9.61 0.50
C GLU A 232 -4.77 9.32 1.95
N ARG A 233 -3.54 9.70 2.30
CA ARG A 233 -2.97 9.49 3.64
C ARG A 233 -3.66 10.37 4.67
N ALA A 234 -3.92 11.64 4.38
CA ALA A 234 -4.64 12.55 5.29
C ALA A 234 -6.03 12.00 5.64
N MET A 235 -6.77 11.49 4.65
CA MET A 235 -8.03 10.78 4.84
C MET A 235 -7.85 9.55 5.74
N ASN A 236 -6.88 8.70 5.42
CA ASN A 236 -6.63 7.45 6.14
C ASN A 236 -6.16 7.72 7.58
N THR A 237 -5.33 8.74 7.81
CA THR A 237 -4.90 9.19 9.15
C THR A 237 -6.09 9.62 10.00
N ARG A 238 -6.98 10.46 9.44
CA ARG A 238 -8.17 10.95 10.17
C ARG A 238 -9.14 9.83 10.54
N LEU A 239 -9.23 8.78 9.72
CA LEU A 239 -10.00 7.57 10.00
C LEU A 239 -9.26 6.58 10.93
N GLN A 240 -8.05 6.91 11.40
CA GLN A 240 -7.16 6.01 12.15
C GLN A 240 -6.88 4.70 11.41
N GLY A 241 -6.80 4.78 10.07
CA GLY A 241 -6.66 3.64 9.19
C GLY A 241 -5.32 2.93 9.30
N GLY A 242 -5.28 1.71 8.78
CA GLY A 242 -4.09 0.85 8.72
C GLY A 242 -4.34 -0.34 7.81
N CYS A 243 -3.39 -1.30 7.79
CA CYS A 243 -3.51 -2.49 6.93
C CYS A 243 -4.67 -3.44 7.29
N GLN A 244 -5.31 -3.22 8.45
CA GLN A 244 -6.27 -4.15 9.06
C GLN A 244 -7.71 -3.63 9.03
N VAL A 245 -7.97 -2.54 8.33
CA VAL A 245 -9.28 -1.92 8.29
C VAL A 245 -9.86 -1.90 6.87
N PRO A 246 -11.18 -1.96 6.72
CA PRO A 246 -11.84 -1.99 5.43
C PRO A 246 -11.99 -0.59 4.83
N ILE A 247 -10.87 0.12 4.69
CA ILE A 247 -10.80 1.48 4.13
C ILE A 247 -10.19 1.42 2.73
N GLY A 248 -10.87 1.99 1.75
CA GLY A 248 -10.37 2.29 0.42
C GLY A 248 -10.24 3.79 0.21
N GLY A 249 -9.21 4.22 -0.54
CA GLY A 249 -9.05 5.62 -0.89
C GLY A 249 -8.12 5.78 -2.08
N TYR A 250 -8.58 6.56 -3.07
CA TYR A 250 -7.84 6.80 -4.30
C TYR A 250 -8.05 8.21 -4.81
N ALA A 251 -6.95 8.92 -4.99
CA ALA A 251 -6.93 10.26 -5.54
C ALA A 251 -6.31 10.29 -6.94
N ILE A 252 -6.84 11.16 -7.77
CA ILE A 252 -6.27 11.52 -9.08
C ILE A 252 -6.11 13.03 -9.18
N LYS A 253 -5.06 13.47 -9.87
CA LYS A 253 -4.89 14.87 -10.26
C LYS A 253 -5.39 15.04 -11.69
N GLN A 254 -6.37 15.91 -11.89
CA GLN A 254 -6.97 16.18 -13.18
C GLN A 254 -7.33 17.67 -13.29
N ASN A 255 -6.96 18.32 -14.39
CA ASN A 255 -7.28 19.73 -14.68
C ASN A 255 -6.88 20.73 -13.57
N GLY A 256 -5.75 20.49 -12.89
CA GLY A 256 -5.28 21.36 -11.79
C GLY A 256 -5.95 21.11 -10.44
N GLU A 257 -6.87 20.18 -10.36
CA GLU A 257 -7.55 19.77 -9.13
C GLU A 257 -7.14 18.36 -8.71
N VAL A 258 -7.35 18.05 -7.43
CA VAL A 258 -7.32 16.69 -6.88
C VAL A 258 -8.74 16.22 -6.68
N PHE A 259 -9.07 15.04 -7.20
CA PHE A 259 -10.31 14.33 -6.95
C PHE A 259 -10.03 13.10 -6.10
N LEU A 260 -10.60 13.03 -4.90
CA LEU A 260 -10.45 11.91 -3.96
C LEU A 260 -11.78 11.18 -3.82
N ARG A 261 -11.72 9.84 -3.95
CA ARG A 261 -12.80 8.91 -3.62
C ARG A 261 -12.37 8.04 -2.44
N ALA A 262 -13.29 7.80 -1.51
CA ALA A 262 -13.01 7.00 -0.33
C ALA A 262 -14.21 6.15 0.07
N LEU A 263 -13.93 5.05 0.77
CA LEU A 263 -14.95 4.21 1.37
C LEU A 263 -14.50 3.59 2.70
N VAL A 264 -15.51 3.23 3.51
CA VAL A 264 -15.40 2.34 4.67
C VAL A 264 -16.52 1.33 4.57
N GLY A 265 -16.23 0.02 4.71
CA GLY A 265 -17.23 -1.03 4.54
C GLY A 265 -17.28 -2.05 5.68
N GLU A 266 -18.46 -2.63 5.91
CA GLU A 266 -18.59 -3.85 6.72
C GLU A 266 -17.90 -5.01 5.97
N THR A 267 -17.22 -5.88 6.70
CA THR A 267 -16.40 -6.94 6.10
C THR A 267 -17.20 -7.97 5.31
N ASP A 268 -18.48 -8.10 5.60
CA ASP A 268 -19.44 -8.96 4.89
C ASP A 268 -20.06 -8.28 3.66
N GLY A 269 -19.72 -7.02 3.38
CA GLY A 269 -20.25 -6.25 2.27
C GLY A 269 -21.67 -5.72 2.45
N SER A 270 -22.31 -5.94 3.61
CA SER A 270 -23.69 -5.55 3.89
C SER A 270 -23.91 -4.03 3.88
N ALA A 271 -22.89 -3.26 4.22
CA ALA A 271 -22.89 -1.80 4.16
C ALA A 271 -21.54 -1.26 3.74
N ILE A 272 -21.54 -0.33 2.79
CA ILE A 272 -20.36 0.44 2.40
C ILE A 272 -20.72 1.92 2.37
N ILE A 273 -20.06 2.70 3.19
CA ILE A 273 -20.16 4.15 3.24
C ILE A 273 -19.13 4.72 2.25
N ARG A 274 -19.55 5.69 1.42
CA ARG A 274 -18.71 6.33 0.42
C ARG A 274 -18.76 7.83 0.54
N ALA A 275 -17.63 8.48 0.24
CA ALA A 275 -17.54 9.92 0.07
C ALA A 275 -16.52 10.24 -1.02
N GLU A 276 -16.75 11.36 -1.72
CA GLU A 276 -15.86 11.87 -2.74
C GLU A 276 -15.90 13.38 -2.80
N GLY A 277 -14.84 13.99 -3.30
CA GLY A 277 -14.76 15.43 -3.45
C GLY A 277 -13.55 15.88 -4.22
N LYS A 278 -13.50 17.19 -4.49
CA LYS A 278 -12.45 17.86 -5.23
C LYS A 278 -11.91 19.05 -4.48
N SER A 279 -10.65 19.36 -4.70
CA SER A 279 -10.03 20.63 -4.26
C SER A 279 -8.91 21.04 -5.21
N ALA A 280 -8.48 22.30 -5.10
CA ALA A 280 -7.19 22.71 -5.67
C ALA A 280 -6.05 21.88 -5.07
N VAL A 281 -4.96 21.71 -5.82
CA VAL A 281 -3.82 20.84 -5.45
C VAL A 281 -3.17 21.25 -4.12
N GLU A 282 -3.20 22.54 -3.80
CA GLU A 282 -2.64 23.09 -2.56
C GLU A 282 -3.43 22.65 -1.31
N ASN A 283 -4.68 22.24 -1.50
CA ASN A 283 -5.59 21.81 -0.43
C ASN A 283 -5.78 20.28 -0.40
N ALA A 284 -4.88 19.52 -1.03
CA ALA A 284 -5.02 18.08 -1.16
C ALA A 284 -5.16 17.34 0.19
N GLU A 285 -4.35 17.69 1.19
CA GLU A 285 -4.44 17.09 2.52
C GLU A 285 -5.73 17.51 3.24
N ALA A 286 -6.13 18.79 3.15
CA ALA A 286 -7.39 19.28 3.71
C ALA A 286 -8.61 18.57 3.07
N LEU A 287 -8.55 18.28 1.77
CA LEU A 287 -9.56 17.47 1.10
C LEU A 287 -9.63 16.07 1.74
N GLY A 288 -8.46 15.43 1.98
CA GLY A 288 -8.42 14.13 2.65
C GLY A 288 -9.14 14.14 3.99
N VAL A 289 -8.86 15.13 4.85
CA VAL A 289 -9.54 15.29 6.13
C VAL A 289 -11.05 15.50 5.94
N THR A 290 -11.45 16.36 5.01
CA THR A 290 -12.87 16.64 4.72
C THR A 290 -13.61 15.37 4.30
N ILE A 291 -13.05 14.56 3.43
CA ILE A 291 -13.65 13.29 2.98
C ILE A 291 -13.77 12.30 4.15
N ALA A 292 -12.76 12.24 5.02
CA ALA A 292 -12.83 11.40 6.23
C ALA A 292 -13.97 11.84 7.16
N GLU A 293 -14.14 13.15 7.39
CA GLU A 293 -15.25 13.68 8.21
C GLU A 293 -16.63 13.36 7.60
N GLN A 294 -16.76 13.42 6.28
CA GLN A 294 -17.99 13.01 5.60
C GLN A 294 -18.31 11.53 5.81
N LEU A 295 -17.28 10.65 5.78
CA LEU A 295 -17.46 9.22 6.07
C LEU A 295 -17.86 9.00 7.54
N LEU A 296 -17.21 9.69 8.48
CA LEU A 296 -17.53 9.61 9.91
C LEU A 296 -18.94 10.09 10.19
N ALA A 297 -19.37 11.20 9.60
CA ALA A 297 -20.73 11.73 9.74
C ALA A 297 -21.82 10.77 9.23
N GLN A 298 -21.47 9.87 8.31
CA GLN A 298 -22.35 8.80 7.80
C GLN A 298 -22.28 7.52 8.65
N GLY A 299 -21.48 7.47 9.73
CA GLY A 299 -21.38 6.35 10.65
C GLY A 299 -20.23 5.38 10.38
N ALA A 300 -19.19 5.79 9.65
CA ALA A 300 -17.99 4.97 9.42
C ALA A 300 -17.26 4.61 10.73
N ASP A 301 -17.36 5.49 11.76
CA ASP A 301 -16.84 5.24 13.10
C ASP A 301 -17.39 3.95 13.72
N LYS A 302 -18.68 3.64 13.51
CA LYS A 302 -19.34 2.43 14.01
C LYS A 302 -18.80 1.16 13.35
N ILE A 303 -18.50 1.22 12.05
CA ILE A 303 -17.89 0.10 11.32
C ILE A 303 -16.47 -0.13 11.83
N LEU A 304 -15.68 0.94 11.93
CA LEU A 304 -14.28 0.86 12.38
C LEU A 304 -14.17 0.40 13.85
N ALA A 305 -15.05 0.86 14.73
CA ALA A 305 -15.07 0.44 16.13
C ALA A 305 -15.25 -1.08 16.30
N LYS A 306 -16.08 -1.72 15.47
CA LYS A 306 -16.24 -3.19 15.48
C LYS A 306 -14.94 -3.92 15.16
N ILE A 307 -14.14 -3.38 14.24
CA ILE A 307 -12.87 -3.98 13.81
C ILE A 307 -11.81 -3.85 14.91
N TYR A 308 -11.76 -2.71 15.60
CA TYR A 308 -10.78 -2.47 16.68
C TYR A 308 -11.11 -3.21 17.99
N SER A 309 -12.37 -3.60 18.17
CA SER A 309 -12.82 -4.35 19.35
C SER A 309 -12.81 -5.88 19.18
N ALA A 310 -12.54 -6.39 17.99
CA ALA A 310 -12.48 -7.82 17.65
C ALA A 310 -11.06 -8.40 17.76
#